data_315ea1fdbc4fade9df96c03c541ace06
#
_entry.id   315ea1fdbc4fade9df96c03c541ace06
#
_cell.length_a   1.000
_cell.length_b   1.000
_cell.length_c   1.000
_cell.angle_alpha   90.00
_cell.angle_beta   90.00
_cell.angle_gamma   90.00
#
_symmetry.space_group_name_H-M   'P 1'
#
loop_
_entity.id
_entity.type
_entity.pdbx_description
1 polymer ?
#
loop_
_entity_poly.entity_id
_entity_poly.type
_entity_poly.pdbx_seq_one_letter_code
_entity_poly.pdbx_strand_id
1 'polypeptide(L)'
;MEKSALVLEGGGMRGAYTAGVLDYLMDKGVEFDTVYGVSAGALTGANYKSRQIGRGIRTFAAYLQDERYAGPQYLLKSGDWFNIDFSYNQIPNRLDPADYDTFNENKTDFYCVVSNVETGKAEYIKITDLRKQMDRLRASASLPLLSNIVVVDGKKYLDAGSCDSIPLKKSISDGHSKNLVILTQHRGFVKKPSANRYACRVMYSKYPNYVKAMNNRHLMYNRQLKYTYEMERLGKAFVIQPQKPVEISRLEKNPARLMELYHRGKVDAAKNFENLMEYLK
;
A
#
# COMPACT_ATOMS: atom_id res chain seq x y z
N MET A 1 11.80 -21.27 -14.30
CA MET A 1 12.19 -20.55 -13.07
C MET A 1 10.95 -20.32 -12.25
N GLU A 2 11.03 -20.48 -10.94
CA GLU A 2 9.95 -20.15 -10.03
C GLU A 2 9.71 -18.64 -10.06
N LYS A 3 8.42 -18.22 -10.18
CA LYS A 3 8.08 -16.80 -10.21
C LYS A 3 7.96 -16.25 -8.80
N SER A 4 8.58 -15.11 -8.57
CA SER A 4 8.59 -14.40 -7.30
C SER A 4 7.65 -13.20 -7.30
N ALA A 5 7.03 -12.91 -6.16
CA ALA A 5 6.21 -11.74 -6.00
C ALA A 5 6.46 -11.00 -4.69
N LEU A 6 6.32 -9.69 -4.75
CA LEU A 6 6.33 -8.78 -3.62
C LEU A 6 4.90 -8.32 -3.31
N VAL A 7 4.40 -8.63 -2.13
CA VAL A 7 3.04 -8.31 -1.68
C VAL A 7 3.10 -7.25 -0.58
N LEU A 8 2.56 -6.07 -0.86
CA LEU A 8 2.68 -4.89 -0.01
C LEU A 8 1.34 -4.50 0.61
N GLU A 9 1.23 -4.68 1.92
CA GLU A 9 0.04 -4.28 2.69
C GLU A 9 -0.16 -2.76 2.65
N GLY A 10 -1.42 -2.32 2.64
CA GLY A 10 -1.79 -0.93 2.86
C GLY A 10 -1.73 -0.52 4.34
N GLY A 11 -1.33 0.72 4.61
CA GLY A 11 -1.17 1.15 6.01
C GLY A 11 -1.32 2.65 6.28
N GLY A 12 -1.56 3.49 5.27
CA GLY A 12 -1.41 4.94 5.40
C GLY A 12 0.01 5.27 5.82
N MET A 13 0.21 6.14 6.82
CA MET A 13 1.56 6.55 7.28
C MET A 13 2.40 5.39 7.84
N ARG A 14 1.82 4.23 8.17
CA ARG A 14 2.60 3.03 8.50
C ARG A 14 3.38 2.46 7.31
N GLY A 15 3.08 2.91 6.08
CA GLY A 15 3.90 2.64 4.88
C GLY A 15 5.36 3.09 5.00
N ALA A 16 5.70 3.94 5.97
CA ALA A 16 7.08 4.26 6.31
C ALA A 16 7.91 3.01 6.66
N TYR A 17 7.30 2.02 7.35
CA TYR A 17 7.94 0.73 7.59
C TYR A 17 8.25 0.00 6.28
N THR A 18 7.24 -0.09 5.40
CA THR A 18 7.40 -0.71 4.07
C THR A 18 8.48 -0.02 3.26
N ALA A 19 8.53 1.32 3.27
CA ALA A 19 9.59 2.08 2.59
C ALA A 19 10.98 1.71 3.11
N GLY A 20 11.13 1.54 4.43
CA GLY A 20 12.40 1.12 5.02
C GLY A 20 12.83 -0.28 4.58
N VAL A 21 11.91 -1.24 4.55
CA VAL A 21 12.18 -2.60 4.05
C VAL A 21 12.58 -2.56 2.57
N LEU A 22 11.82 -1.85 1.74
CA LEU A 22 12.06 -1.77 0.30
C LEU A 22 13.38 -1.07 -0.04
N ASP A 23 13.74 0.00 0.67
CA ASP A 23 15.01 0.69 0.46
C ASP A 23 16.21 -0.21 0.79
N TYR A 24 16.10 -1.04 1.84
CA TYR A 24 17.13 -2.03 2.14
C TYR A 24 17.24 -3.10 1.04
N LEU A 25 16.12 -3.60 0.54
CA LEU A 25 16.10 -4.60 -0.54
C LEU A 25 16.65 -4.03 -1.86
N MET A 26 16.33 -2.78 -2.20
CA MET A 26 16.90 -2.09 -3.37
C MET A 26 18.42 -1.91 -3.23
N ASP A 27 18.92 -1.54 -2.05
CA ASP A 27 20.35 -1.41 -1.76
C ASP A 27 21.08 -2.75 -1.96
N LYS A 28 20.42 -3.87 -1.68
CA LYS A 28 20.92 -5.23 -1.88
C LYS A 28 20.67 -5.81 -3.28
N GLY A 29 20.04 -5.04 -4.18
CA GLY A 29 19.75 -5.48 -5.54
C GLY A 29 18.71 -6.61 -5.64
N VAL A 30 17.84 -6.77 -4.64
CA VAL A 30 16.78 -7.78 -4.68
C VAL A 30 15.66 -7.33 -5.61
N GLU A 31 15.30 -8.17 -6.57
CA GLU A 31 14.24 -7.93 -7.54
C GLU A 31 13.17 -9.03 -7.48
N PHE A 32 11.95 -8.68 -7.86
CA PHE A 32 10.80 -9.59 -7.94
C PHE A 32 10.16 -9.50 -9.34
N ASP A 33 9.60 -10.62 -9.83
CA ASP A 33 8.91 -10.64 -11.12
C ASP A 33 7.62 -9.81 -11.09
N THR A 34 6.96 -9.75 -9.93
CA THR A 34 5.67 -9.06 -9.78
C THR A 34 5.57 -8.33 -8.44
N VAL A 35 4.96 -7.16 -8.43
CA VAL A 35 4.60 -6.39 -7.22
C VAL A 35 3.08 -6.21 -7.16
N TYR A 36 2.47 -6.55 -6.03
CA TYR A 36 1.08 -6.24 -5.69
C TYR A 36 1.06 -5.20 -4.56
N GLY A 37 0.64 -3.97 -4.87
CA GLY A 37 0.62 -2.87 -3.91
C GLY A 37 -0.78 -2.42 -3.52
N VAL A 38 -1.02 -2.22 -2.24
CA VAL A 38 -2.28 -1.73 -1.66
C VAL A 38 -2.05 -0.37 -1.01
N SER A 39 -2.75 0.70 -1.42
CA SER A 39 -2.69 2.01 -0.74
C SER A 39 -1.24 2.52 -0.60
N ALA A 40 -0.76 2.79 0.62
CA ALA A 40 0.62 3.14 0.88
C ALA A 40 1.63 2.11 0.32
N GLY A 41 1.26 0.82 0.29
CA GLY A 41 2.04 -0.23 -0.34
C GLY A 41 2.14 -0.06 -1.87
N ALA A 42 1.10 0.46 -2.53
CA ALA A 42 1.17 0.80 -3.95
C ALA A 42 2.12 2.00 -4.20
N LEU A 43 2.04 3.02 -3.35
CA LEU A 43 2.92 4.20 -3.46
C LEU A 43 4.40 3.84 -3.24
N THR A 44 4.71 3.05 -2.20
CA THR A 44 6.09 2.61 -1.93
C THR A 44 6.58 1.59 -2.95
N GLY A 45 5.71 0.69 -3.42
CA GLY A 45 6.01 -0.27 -4.47
C GLY A 45 6.32 0.39 -5.82
N ALA A 46 5.67 1.53 -6.14
CA ALA A 46 6.02 2.31 -7.33
C ALA A 46 7.45 2.87 -7.22
N ASN A 47 7.87 3.37 -6.04
CA ASN A 47 9.24 3.82 -5.81
C ASN A 47 10.25 2.66 -5.87
N TYR A 48 9.86 1.46 -5.41
CA TYR A 48 10.67 0.26 -5.55
C TYR A 48 10.89 -0.11 -7.03
N LYS A 49 9.82 -0.17 -7.82
CA LYS A 49 9.93 -0.48 -9.26
C LYS A 49 10.73 0.60 -10.02
N SER A 50 10.66 1.86 -9.63
CA SER A 50 11.49 2.95 -10.18
C SER A 50 12.89 3.05 -9.57
N ARG A 51 13.29 2.11 -8.68
CA ARG A 51 14.60 2.04 -8.04
C ARG A 51 15.01 3.32 -7.29
N GLN A 52 14.04 4.07 -6.77
CA GLN A 52 14.26 5.35 -6.09
C GLN A 52 14.41 5.17 -4.58
N ILE A 53 15.60 4.75 -4.13
CA ILE A 53 15.95 4.61 -2.71
C ILE A 53 15.72 5.94 -1.97
N GLY A 54 15.06 5.89 -0.79
CA GLY A 54 14.76 7.03 0.05
C GLY A 54 13.55 7.85 -0.39
N ARG A 55 13.08 7.73 -1.64
CA ARG A 55 11.94 8.51 -2.13
C ARG A 55 10.65 8.18 -1.37
N GLY A 56 10.44 6.91 -1.03
CA GLY A 56 9.26 6.48 -0.28
C GLY A 56 9.11 7.23 1.04
N ILE A 57 10.16 7.27 1.86
CA ILE A 57 10.11 7.98 3.15
C ILE A 57 10.10 9.50 2.96
N ARG A 58 10.82 10.07 1.99
CA ARG A 58 10.80 11.52 1.73
C ARG A 58 9.38 11.99 1.41
N THR A 59 8.67 11.29 0.51
CA THR A 59 7.30 11.67 0.14
C THR A 59 6.29 11.51 1.29
N PHE A 60 6.54 10.63 2.26
CA PHE A 60 5.72 10.54 3.46
C PHE A 60 6.06 11.60 4.51
N ALA A 61 7.35 11.93 4.71
CA ALA A 61 7.80 12.72 5.85
C ALA A 61 8.02 14.20 5.53
N ALA A 62 8.56 14.53 4.35
CA ALA A 62 8.98 15.90 4.04
C ALA A 62 7.82 16.91 3.98
N TYR A 63 6.64 16.45 3.59
CA TYR A 63 5.48 17.34 3.36
C TYR A 63 4.43 17.28 4.48
N LEU A 64 4.67 16.55 5.56
CA LEU A 64 3.67 16.40 6.65
C LEU A 64 3.29 17.71 7.32
N GLN A 65 4.21 18.66 7.36
CA GLN A 65 4.01 19.98 7.97
C GLN A 65 3.73 21.06 6.91
N ASP A 66 3.72 20.72 5.64
CA ASP A 66 3.36 21.64 4.56
C ASP A 66 1.83 21.78 4.49
N GLU A 67 1.32 22.99 4.70
CA GLU A 67 -0.11 23.27 4.64
C GLU A 67 -0.76 22.92 3.30
N ARG A 68 0.05 22.85 2.22
CA ARG A 68 -0.42 22.44 0.89
C ARG A 68 -0.67 20.94 0.78
N TYR A 69 -0.15 20.11 1.70
CA TYR A 69 -0.19 18.65 1.55
C TYR A 69 -1.55 18.06 1.94
N ALA A 70 -2.03 18.34 3.14
CA ALA A 70 -3.24 17.73 3.66
C ALA A 70 -3.87 18.55 4.78
N GLY A 71 -5.17 18.43 4.95
CA GLY A 71 -5.85 19.04 6.07
C GLY A 71 -7.36 19.17 5.90
N PRO A 72 -8.07 19.61 6.95
CA PRO A 72 -9.51 19.80 6.92
C PRO A 72 -9.97 20.82 5.86
N GLN A 73 -9.12 21.82 5.54
CA GLN A 73 -9.41 22.80 4.49
C GLN A 73 -9.65 22.14 3.12
N TYR A 74 -8.89 21.09 2.78
CA TYR A 74 -9.07 20.37 1.51
C TYR A 74 -10.28 19.46 1.56
N LEU A 75 -10.54 18.81 2.70
CA LEU A 75 -11.74 17.98 2.87
C LEU A 75 -13.02 18.81 2.68
N LEU A 76 -13.05 20.03 3.22
CA LEU A 76 -14.18 20.96 3.06
C LEU A 76 -14.29 21.51 1.63
N LYS A 77 -13.16 21.85 0.99
CA LYS A 77 -13.14 22.48 -0.33
C LYS A 77 -13.37 21.50 -1.47
N SER A 78 -12.76 20.32 -1.40
CA SER A 78 -12.70 19.36 -2.51
C SER A 78 -13.24 17.97 -2.17
N GLY A 79 -13.54 17.66 -0.90
CA GLY A 79 -13.95 16.32 -0.47
C GLY A 79 -12.77 15.35 -0.28
N ASP A 80 -11.53 15.80 -0.47
CA ASP A 80 -10.32 15.00 -0.25
C ASP A 80 -9.52 15.59 0.92
N TRP A 81 -9.06 14.73 1.84
CA TRP A 81 -8.18 15.15 2.95
C TRP A 81 -6.81 15.60 2.46
N PHE A 82 -6.28 14.88 1.45
CA PHE A 82 -5.02 15.25 0.79
C PHE A 82 -5.31 16.18 -0.39
N ASN A 83 -4.46 17.18 -0.59
CA ASN A 83 -4.47 17.98 -1.80
C ASN A 83 -3.99 17.13 -2.99
N ILE A 84 -4.91 16.81 -3.89
CA ILE A 84 -4.67 15.88 -4.98
C ILE A 84 -3.64 16.43 -5.97
N ASP A 85 -3.75 17.71 -6.35
CA ASP A 85 -2.78 18.33 -7.26
C ASP A 85 -1.38 18.34 -6.62
N PHE A 86 -1.27 18.73 -5.35
CA PHE A 86 0.00 18.76 -4.67
C PHE A 86 0.63 17.37 -4.58
N SER A 87 -0.15 16.34 -4.17
CA SER A 87 0.36 14.99 -3.89
C SER A 87 0.65 14.17 -5.16
N TYR A 88 -0.17 14.31 -6.21
CA TYR A 88 -0.10 13.45 -7.40
C TYR A 88 0.37 14.19 -8.67
N ASN A 89 0.60 15.52 -8.60
CA ASN A 89 1.14 16.30 -9.70
C ASN A 89 2.39 17.09 -9.27
N GLN A 90 2.31 17.99 -8.27
CA GLN A 90 3.44 18.84 -7.92
C GLN A 90 4.62 18.06 -7.32
N ILE A 91 4.36 17.15 -6.36
CA ILE A 91 5.43 16.33 -5.77
C ILE A 91 6.10 15.47 -6.85
N PRO A 92 5.40 14.59 -7.59
CA PRO A 92 6.05 13.66 -8.51
C PRO A 92 6.59 14.27 -9.78
N ASN A 93 6.22 15.51 -10.14
CA ASN A 93 6.70 16.16 -11.36
C ASN A 93 7.68 17.32 -11.12
N ARG A 94 7.76 17.87 -9.88
CA ARG A 94 8.54 19.08 -9.61
C ARG A 94 9.34 19.03 -8.30
N LEU A 95 8.72 18.64 -7.19
CA LEU A 95 9.31 18.79 -5.85
C LEU A 95 10.21 17.60 -5.46
N ASP A 96 9.78 16.38 -5.76
CA ASP A 96 10.56 15.13 -5.63
C ASP A 96 10.20 14.25 -6.83
N PRO A 97 10.83 14.47 -8.00
CA PRO A 97 10.44 13.86 -9.26
C PRO A 97 10.43 12.33 -9.21
N ALA A 98 9.35 11.75 -9.72
CA ALA A 98 9.29 10.31 -9.94
C ALA A 98 10.07 9.94 -11.20
N ASP A 99 10.87 8.89 -11.11
CA ASP A 99 11.57 8.33 -12.26
C ASP A 99 10.60 7.42 -13.04
N TYR A 100 9.85 8.07 -13.92
CA TYR A 100 8.86 7.42 -14.77
C TYR A 100 9.50 6.47 -15.78
N ASP A 101 10.67 6.84 -16.29
CA ASP A 101 11.35 6.09 -17.34
C ASP A 101 11.87 4.78 -16.77
N THR A 102 12.59 4.82 -15.65
CA THR A 102 13.01 3.59 -14.94
C THR A 102 11.82 2.72 -14.55
N PHE A 103 10.70 3.30 -14.07
CA PHE A 103 9.49 2.53 -13.77
C PHE A 103 8.96 1.80 -15.00
N ASN A 104 8.84 2.51 -16.14
CA ASN A 104 8.23 1.97 -17.35
C ASN A 104 9.13 0.92 -18.04
N GLU A 105 10.45 1.08 -17.99
CA GLU A 105 11.43 0.16 -18.58
C GLU A 105 11.68 -1.09 -17.73
N ASN A 106 11.50 -0.99 -16.42
CA ASN A 106 11.68 -2.13 -15.50
C ASN A 106 10.67 -3.23 -15.81
N LYS A 107 11.17 -4.46 -15.99
CA LYS A 107 10.39 -5.63 -16.41
C LYS A 107 9.47 -6.21 -15.34
N THR A 108 9.63 -5.79 -14.07
CA THR A 108 8.74 -6.20 -12.98
C THR A 108 7.29 -5.81 -13.29
N ASP A 109 6.38 -6.76 -13.25
CA ASP A 109 4.95 -6.47 -13.35
C ASP A 109 4.46 -5.75 -12.09
N PHE A 110 3.73 -4.66 -12.26
CA PHE A 110 3.21 -3.89 -11.12
C PHE A 110 1.69 -3.83 -11.15
N TYR A 111 1.07 -4.38 -10.10
CA TYR A 111 -0.38 -4.34 -9.91
C TYR A 111 -0.74 -3.41 -8.76
N CYS A 112 -1.49 -2.37 -9.09
CA CYS A 112 -2.12 -1.48 -8.13
C CYS A 112 -3.49 -2.07 -7.75
N VAL A 113 -3.69 -2.38 -6.48
CA VAL A 113 -4.96 -2.94 -6.00
C VAL A 113 -5.92 -1.83 -5.64
N VAL A 114 -7.18 -1.95 -6.04
CA VAL A 114 -8.25 -0.97 -5.80
C VAL A 114 -9.53 -1.65 -5.33
N SER A 115 -10.40 -0.93 -4.63
CA SER A 115 -11.75 -1.41 -4.29
C SER A 115 -12.77 -0.81 -5.23
N ASN A 116 -13.42 -1.62 -6.05
CA ASN A 116 -14.56 -1.19 -6.86
C ASN A 116 -15.77 -0.98 -5.96
N VAL A 117 -16.29 0.26 -5.92
CA VAL A 117 -17.40 0.60 -5.00
C VAL A 117 -18.74 0.05 -5.46
N GLU A 118 -18.94 -0.23 -6.73
CA GLU A 118 -20.19 -0.78 -7.27
C GLU A 118 -20.33 -2.26 -6.94
N THR A 119 -19.23 -3.02 -7.09
CA THR A 119 -19.21 -4.46 -6.84
C THR A 119 -18.86 -4.83 -5.39
N GLY A 120 -18.21 -3.93 -4.65
CA GLY A 120 -17.64 -4.21 -3.32
C GLY A 120 -16.50 -5.24 -3.34
N LYS A 121 -15.82 -5.38 -4.48
CA LYS A 121 -14.71 -6.34 -4.69
C LYS A 121 -13.41 -5.61 -4.99
N ALA A 122 -12.29 -6.27 -4.71
CA ALA A 122 -10.97 -5.81 -5.15
C ALA A 122 -10.79 -6.03 -6.65
N GLU A 123 -10.12 -5.08 -7.31
CA GLU A 123 -9.60 -5.21 -8.66
C GLU A 123 -8.09 -4.95 -8.65
N TYR A 124 -7.37 -5.58 -9.59
CA TYR A 124 -5.90 -5.55 -9.67
C TYR A 124 -5.53 -4.95 -11.01
N ILE A 125 -5.16 -3.67 -11.00
CA ILE A 125 -4.89 -2.91 -12.22
C ILE A 125 -3.39 -2.93 -12.50
N LYS A 126 -2.98 -3.49 -13.64
CA LYS A 126 -1.59 -3.47 -14.07
C LYS A 126 -1.20 -2.06 -14.51
N ILE A 127 -0.12 -1.52 -13.95
CA ILE A 127 0.44 -0.23 -14.32
C ILE A 127 1.62 -0.46 -15.27
N THR A 128 1.51 0.06 -16.47
CA THR A 128 2.53 -0.05 -17.51
C THR A 128 3.17 1.29 -17.85
N ASP A 129 2.46 2.41 -17.61
CA ASP A 129 2.96 3.77 -17.75
C ASP A 129 2.57 4.57 -16.52
N LEU A 130 3.53 4.77 -15.61
CA LEU A 130 3.25 5.40 -14.33
C LEU A 130 2.77 6.86 -14.49
N ARG A 131 3.32 7.60 -15.45
CA ARG A 131 2.94 9.00 -15.68
C ARG A 131 1.48 9.13 -16.10
N LYS A 132 1.04 8.30 -17.05
CA LYS A 132 -0.34 8.32 -17.57
C LYS A 132 -1.34 7.67 -16.61
N GLN A 133 -0.87 6.80 -15.72
CA GLN A 133 -1.73 5.98 -14.86
C GLN A 133 -1.62 6.33 -13.36
N MET A 134 -1.19 7.55 -13.03
CA MET A 134 -1.08 8.04 -11.66
C MET A 134 -2.42 8.06 -10.91
N ASP A 135 -3.53 8.22 -11.63
CA ASP A 135 -4.89 8.15 -11.11
C ASP A 135 -5.23 6.78 -10.47
N ARG A 136 -4.63 5.71 -10.94
CA ARG A 136 -4.80 4.35 -10.40
C ARG A 136 -4.11 4.21 -9.04
N LEU A 137 -2.92 4.80 -8.89
CA LEU A 137 -2.25 4.90 -7.58
C LEU A 137 -3.07 5.75 -6.60
N ARG A 138 -3.60 6.89 -7.07
CA ARG A 138 -4.51 7.71 -6.30
C ARG A 138 -5.74 6.90 -5.86
N ALA A 139 -6.37 6.15 -6.75
CA ALA A 139 -7.54 5.31 -6.44
C ALA A 139 -7.23 4.31 -5.32
N SER A 140 -6.06 3.62 -5.40
CA SER A 140 -5.61 2.69 -4.36
C SER A 140 -5.43 3.33 -2.99
N ALA A 141 -5.04 4.60 -2.94
CA ALA A 141 -4.77 5.36 -1.72
C ALA A 141 -5.92 6.29 -1.28
N SER A 142 -7.06 6.29 -2.00
CA SER A 142 -8.23 7.12 -1.68
C SER A 142 -9.02 6.55 -0.52
N LEU A 143 -8.69 7.02 0.70
CA LEU A 143 -9.26 6.52 1.95
C LEU A 143 -10.76 6.79 2.06
N PRO A 144 -11.59 5.79 2.40
CA PRO A 144 -13.02 6.01 2.64
C PRO A 144 -13.26 7.08 3.69
N LEU A 145 -14.28 7.93 3.49
CA LEU A 145 -14.66 9.09 4.30
C LEU A 145 -13.68 10.27 4.25
N LEU A 146 -12.50 10.10 3.68
CA LEU A 146 -11.44 11.10 3.61
C LEU A 146 -11.04 11.43 2.16
N SER A 147 -11.67 10.77 1.19
CA SER A 147 -11.40 11.01 -0.23
C SER A 147 -12.66 10.81 -1.07
N ASN A 148 -12.70 11.51 -2.18
CA ASN A 148 -13.70 11.26 -3.22
C ASN A 148 -13.51 9.89 -3.86
N ILE A 149 -14.58 9.36 -4.42
CA ILE A 149 -14.52 8.21 -5.32
C ILE A 149 -13.75 8.60 -6.58
N VAL A 150 -12.75 7.82 -6.93
CA VAL A 150 -11.93 8.04 -8.13
C VAL A 150 -12.53 7.24 -9.28
N VAL A 151 -12.74 7.90 -10.42
CA VAL A 151 -13.21 7.25 -11.64
C VAL A 151 -12.01 6.96 -12.53
N VAL A 152 -11.83 5.69 -12.88
CA VAL A 152 -10.78 5.22 -13.79
C VAL A 152 -11.43 4.30 -14.82
N ASP A 153 -11.27 4.59 -16.09
CA ASP A 153 -11.84 3.83 -17.20
C ASP A 153 -13.35 3.54 -17.02
N GLY A 154 -14.11 4.55 -16.55
CA GLY A 154 -15.55 4.48 -16.29
C GLY A 154 -15.97 3.74 -15.03
N LYS A 155 -15.06 3.11 -14.31
CA LYS A 155 -15.32 2.42 -13.04
C LYS A 155 -14.98 3.29 -11.84
N LYS A 156 -15.63 3.05 -10.72
CA LYS A 156 -15.54 3.84 -9.49
C LYS A 156 -14.77 3.11 -8.41
N TYR A 157 -13.71 3.75 -7.88
CA TYR A 157 -12.78 3.11 -6.96
C TYR A 157 -12.52 3.92 -5.69
N LEU A 158 -12.19 3.21 -4.62
CA LEU A 158 -11.62 3.71 -3.37
C LEU A 158 -10.48 2.79 -2.91
N ASP A 159 -9.85 3.14 -1.78
CA ASP A 159 -8.69 2.45 -1.18
C ASP A 159 -8.90 0.92 -1.12
N ALA A 160 -7.92 0.21 -1.64
CA ALA A 160 -7.93 -1.25 -1.76
C ALA A 160 -8.08 -1.96 -0.42
N GLY A 161 -7.57 -1.39 0.66
CA GLY A 161 -7.67 -1.99 1.99
C GLY A 161 -9.11 -2.16 2.51
N SER A 162 -10.12 -1.73 1.74
CA SER A 162 -11.53 -2.01 2.02
C SER A 162 -11.94 -3.42 1.61
N CYS A 163 -11.40 -3.94 0.50
CA CYS A 163 -11.80 -5.21 -0.09
C CYS A 163 -10.67 -6.26 -0.10
N ASP A 164 -9.41 -5.82 -0.24
CA ASP A 164 -8.23 -6.69 -0.15
C ASP A 164 -7.05 -5.89 0.43
N SER A 165 -6.70 -6.16 1.69
CA SER A 165 -5.59 -5.46 2.37
C SER A 165 -4.24 -6.14 2.18
N ILE A 166 -4.22 -7.46 1.91
CA ILE A 166 -3.02 -8.29 1.76
C ILE A 166 -3.24 -9.25 0.57
N PRO A 167 -2.89 -8.86 -0.66
CA PRO A 167 -3.24 -9.57 -1.89
C PRO A 167 -2.43 -10.85 -2.15
N LEU A 168 -2.00 -11.56 -1.09
CA LEU A 168 -1.22 -12.79 -1.21
C LEU A 168 -2.00 -13.90 -1.92
N LYS A 169 -3.31 -14.02 -1.66
CA LYS A 169 -4.13 -15.03 -2.35
C LYS A 169 -4.17 -14.80 -3.86
N LYS A 170 -4.23 -13.54 -4.29
CA LYS A 170 -4.15 -13.17 -5.72
C LYS A 170 -2.78 -13.55 -6.28
N SER A 171 -1.70 -13.18 -5.63
CA SER A 171 -0.35 -13.52 -6.05
C SER A 171 -0.15 -15.03 -6.26
N ILE A 172 -0.57 -15.85 -5.29
CA ILE A 172 -0.49 -17.32 -5.39
C ILE A 172 -1.38 -17.85 -6.54
N SER A 173 -2.58 -17.29 -6.73
CA SER A 173 -3.47 -17.69 -7.82
C SER A 173 -2.95 -17.32 -9.21
N ASP A 174 -2.07 -16.34 -9.31
CA ASP A 174 -1.38 -15.94 -10.54
C ASP A 174 -0.12 -16.79 -10.81
N GLY A 175 0.15 -17.77 -9.95
CA GLY A 175 1.21 -18.76 -10.15
C GLY A 175 2.56 -18.40 -9.51
N HIS A 176 2.61 -17.41 -8.60
CA HIS A 176 3.84 -17.09 -7.86
C HIS A 176 4.06 -18.09 -6.73
N SER A 177 5.17 -18.83 -6.79
CA SER A 177 5.55 -19.82 -5.77
C SER A 177 6.35 -19.22 -4.62
N LYS A 178 7.05 -18.13 -4.88
CA LYS A 178 7.87 -17.38 -3.90
C LYS A 178 7.26 -16.00 -3.66
N ASN A 179 6.77 -15.74 -2.45
CA ASN A 179 6.06 -14.50 -2.11
C ASN A 179 6.71 -13.83 -0.90
N LEU A 180 7.31 -12.64 -1.07
CA LEU A 180 7.65 -11.78 0.05
C LEU A 180 6.44 -10.92 0.41
N VAL A 181 5.95 -11.03 1.63
CA VAL A 181 4.83 -10.23 2.16
C VAL A 181 5.36 -9.23 3.18
N ILE A 182 5.17 -7.94 2.92
CA ILE A 182 5.51 -6.88 3.88
C ILE A 182 4.23 -6.40 4.54
N LEU A 183 4.13 -6.63 5.86
CA LEU A 183 3.00 -6.18 6.69
C LEU A 183 3.36 -4.92 7.47
N THR A 184 2.37 -4.09 7.75
CA THR A 184 2.50 -2.82 8.49
C THR A 184 2.06 -2.92 9.96
N GLN A 185 1.63 -4.10 10.38
CA GLN A 185 1.25 -4.42 11.75
C GLN A 185 2.10 -5.57 12.31
N HIS A 186 2.25 -5.59 13.64
CA HIS A 186 3.00 -6.63 14.33
C HIS A 186 2.27 -7.98 14.34
N ARG A 187 3.02 -9.05 14.56
CA ARG A 187 2.46 -10.39 14.72
C ARG A 187 1.51 -10.45 15.92
N GLY A 188 0.36 -11.09 15.74
CA GLY A 188 -0.70 -11.13 16.75
C GLY A 188 -1.67 -9.95 16.71
N PHE A 189 -1.48 -8.98 15.80
CA PHE A 189 -2.47 -7.91 15.61
C PHE A 189 -3.82 -8.48 15.16
N VAL A 190 -4.89 -8.03 15.83
CA VAL A 190 -6.27 -8.36 15.47
C VAL A 190 -7.03 -7.08 15.17
N LYS A 191 -7.51 -6.96 13.93
CA LYS A 191 -8.30 -5.81 13.51
C LYS A 191 -9.69 -5.85 14.14
N LYS A 192 -10.05 -4.78 14.85
CA LYS A 192 -11.38 -4.58 15.43
C LYS A 192 -12.37 -3.97 14.42
N PRO A 193 -13.69 -4.16 14.60
CA PRO A 193 -14.70 -3.46 13.81
C PRO A 193 -14.48 -1.95 13.82
N SER A 194 -14.72 -1.28 12.68
CA SER A 194 -14.59 0.18 12.59
C SER A 194 -15.70 0.89 13.36
N ALA A 195 -15.35 1.95 14.10
CA ALA A 195 -16.33 2.86 14.71
C ALA A 195 -17.13 3.65 13.65
N ASN A 196 -16.56 3.85 12.47
CA ASN A 196 -17.13 4.70 11.41
C ASN A 196 -18.15 3.96 10.51
N ARG A 197 -18.69 2.80 10.94
CA ARG A 197 -19.62 1.99 10.13
C ARG A 197 -20.89 2.76 9.74
N TYR A 198 -21.41 3.57 10.65
CA TYR A 198 -22.60 4.39 10.36
C TYR A 198 -22.30 5.46 9.31
N ALA A 199 -21.22 6.20 9.44
CA ALA A 199 -20.82 7.21 8.47
C ALA A 199 -20.58 6.60 7.08
N CYS A 200 -19.93 5.43 7.00
CA CYS A 200 -19.78 4.69 5.74
C CYS A 200 -21.14 4.29 5.13
N ARG A 201 -22.08 3.83 5.96
CA ARG A 201 -23.42 3.46 5.49
C ARG A 201 -24.18 4.64 4.88
N VAL A 202 -24.07 5.82 5.50
CA VAL A 202 -24.72 7.05 5.00
C VAL A 202 -24.04 7.53 3.72
N MET A 203 -22.70 7.72 3.75
CA MET A 203 -21.95 8.30 2.63
C MET A 203 -21.99 7.42 1.38
N TYR A 204 -21.93 6.10 1.55
CA TYR A 204 -21.92 5.13 0.44
C TYR A 204 -23.24 4.38 0.28
N SER A 205 -24.38 4.97 0.69
CA SER A 205 -25.71 4.37 0.60
C SER A 205 -26.09 3.90 -0.81
N LYS A 206 -25.62 4.59 -1.85
CA LYS A 206 -25.78 4.21 -3.26
C LYS A 206 -24.97 2.97 -3.68
N TYR A 207 -24.05 2.49 -2.82
CA TYR A 207 -23.11 1.38 -3.09
C TYR A 207 -23.24 0.30 -2.01
N PRO A 208 -24.34 -0.45 -1.92
CA PRO A 208 -24.62 -1.39 -0.83
C PRO A 208 -23.57 -2.51 -0.73
N ASN A 209 -23.01 -2.96 -1.84
CA ASN A 209 -21.93 -3.96 -1.85
C ASN A 209 -20.66 -3.43 -1.18
N TYR A 210 -20.31 -2.17 -1.43
CA TYR A 210 -19.16 -1.54 -0.79
C TYR A 210 -19.38 -1.32 0.71
N VAL A 211 -20.60 -0.90 1.11
CA VAL A 211 -20.99 -0.80 2.53
C VAL A 211 -20.83 -2.15 3.24
N LYS A 212 -21.28 -3.23 2.59
CA LYS A 212 -21.11 -4.61 3.10
C LYS A 212 -19.63 -4.97 3.26
N ALA A 213 -18.79 -4.66 2.27
CA ALA A 213 -17.34 -4.88 2.34
C ALA A 213 -16.70 -4.11 3.51
N MET A 214 -17.04 -2.82 3.66
CA MET A 214 -16.54 -1.97 4.76
C MET A 214 -16.97 -2.48 6.13
N ASN A 215 -18.19 -2.93 6.29
CA ASN A 215 -18.69 -3.50 7.55
C ASN A 215 -17.95 -4.78 7.94
N ASN A 216 -17.55 -5.59 6.97
CA ASN A 216 -16.86 -6.87 7.15
C ASN A 216 -15.33 -6.76 7.01
N ARG A 217 -14.78 -5.55 6.83
CA ARG A 217 -13.37 -5.32 6.59
C ARG A 217 -12.45 -5.95 7.65
N HIS A 218 -12.86 -5.88 8.92
CA HIS A 218 -12.09 -6.47 10.01
C HIS A 218 -12.05 -8.01 9.92
N LEU A 219 -13.14 -8.65 9.52
CA LEU A 219 -13.19 -10.10 9.32
C LEU A 219 -12.34 -10.52 8.11
N MET A 220 -12.42 -9.78 7.01
CA MET A 220 -11.62 -10.01 5.81
C MET A 220 -10.13 -9.90 6.14
N TYR A 221 -9.71 -8.81 6.79
CA TYR A 221 -8.33 -8.57 7.17
C TYR A 221 -7.76 -9.67 8.07
N ASN A 222 -8.50 -10.05 9.13
CA ASN A 222 -8.04 -11.09 10.05
C ASN A 222 -7.94 -12.47 9.37
N ARG A 223 -8.82 -12.77 8.42
CA ARG A 223 -8.71 -13.98 7.58
C ARG A 223 -7.47 -13.93 6.67
N GLN A 224 -7.15 -12.77 6.12
CA GLN A 224 -5.94 -12.59 5.30
C GLN A 224 -4.67 -12.76 6.13
N LEU A 225 -4.61 -12.21 7.34
CA LEU A 225 -3.48 -12.46 8.25
C LEU A 225 -3.33 -13.95 8.56
N LYS A 226 -4.42 -14.63 8.92
CA LYS A 226 -4.39 -16.07 9.18
C LYS A 226 -3.88 -16.86 7.96
N TYR A 227 -4.39 -16.53 6.78
CA TYR A 227 -3.95 -17.13 5.52
C TYR A 227 -2.47 -16.86 5.24
N THR A 228 -2.01 -15.63 5.45
CA THR A 228 -0.60 -15.25 5.25
C THR A 228 0.33 -16.08 6.15
N TYR A 229 0.00 -16.22 7.43
CA TYR A 229 0.81 -17.03 8.36
C TYR A 229 0.74 -18.54 8.08
N GLU A 230 -0.37 -19.02 7.53
CA GLU A 230 -0.46 -20.39 7.05
C GLU A 230 0.44 -20.62 5.82
N MET A 231 0.45 -19.70 4.87
CA MET A 231 1.32 -19.78 3.69
C MET A 231 2.80 -19.64 4.08
N GLU A 232 3.12 -18.81 5.05
CA GLU A 232 4.47 -18.73 5.64
C GLU A 232 4.90 -20.09 6.21
N ARG A 233 4.07 -20.72 7.04
CA ARG A 233 4.34 -22.06 7.62
C ARG A 233 4.53 -23.14 6.54
N LEU A 234 3.83 -23.01 5.41
CA LEU A 234 3.93 -23.94 4.28
C LEU A 234 5.08 -23.62 3.32
N GLY A 235 5.92 -22.62 3.61
CA GLY A 235 7.03 -22.19 2.75
C GLY A 235 6.62 -21.54 1.44
N LYS A 236 5.35 -21.08 1.34
CA LYS A 236 4.80 -20.36 0.14
C LYS A 236 4.82 -18.84 0.28
N ALA A 237 5.15 -18.34 1.45
CA ALA A 237 5.36 -16.93 1.72
C ALA A 237 6.50 -16.73 2.72
N PHE A 238 7.20 -15.61 2.60
CA PHE A 238 8.14 -15.09 3.59
C PHE A 238 7.58 -13.77 4.10
N VAL A 239 7.49 -13.58 5.42
CA VAL A 239 6.82 -12.41 6.01
C VAL A 239 7.83 -11.52 6.72
N ILE A 240 7.92 -10.25 6.31
CA ILE A 240 8.61 -9.20 7.06
C ILE A 240 7.56 -8.26 7.65
N GLN A 241 7.61 -8.04 8.97
CA GLN A 241 6.65 -7.23 9.70
C GLN A 241 7.25 -6.65 10.98
N PRO A 242 6.70 -5.56 11.53
CA PRO A 242 7.15 -5.00 12.80
C PRO A 242 7.11 -6.05 13.94
N GLN A 243 8.20 -6.13 14.71
CA GLN A 243 8.29 -7.06 15.85
C GLN A 243 7.48 -6.58 17.07
N LYS A 244 7.27 -5.27 17.19
CA LYS A 244 6.54 -4.62 18.30
C LYS A 244 5.32 -3.88 17.76
N PRO A 245 4.30 -3.62 18.59
CA PRO A 245 3.14 -2.80 18.22
C PRO A 245 3.54 -1.49 17.55
N VAL A 246 2.80 -1.10 16.52
CA VAL A 246 3.01 0.14 15.77
C VAL A 246 1.97 1.16 16.22
N GLU A 247 2.41 2.12 17.03
CA GLU A 247 1.58 3.19 17.58
C GLU A 247 1.50 4.41 16.66
N ILE A 248 1.46 4.18 15.35
CA ILE A 248 1.35 5.20 14.31
C ILE A 248 -0.05 5.13 13.69
N SER A 249 -0.73 6.28 13.70
CA SER A 249 -2.04 6.42 13.06
C SER A 249 -1.90 6.42 11.53
N ARG A 250 -3.03 6.23 10.81
CA ARG A 250 -3.02 6.34 9.34
C ARG A 250 -2.76 7.76 8.84
N LEU A 251 -3.00 8.75 9.69
CA LEU A 251 -2.81 10.18 9.43
C LEU A 251 -1.81 10.78 10.42
N GLU A 252 -0.73 10.04 10.74
CA GLU A 252 0.35 10.52 11.60
C GLU A 252 0.94 11.82 11.02
N LYS A 253 1.20 12.79 11.90
CA LYS A 253 1.74 14.10 11.52
C LYS A 253 3.14 14.36 12.06
N ASN A 254 3.70 13.44 12.83
CA ASN A 254 5.04 13.60 13.40
C ASN A 254 6.10 12.94 12.49
N PRO A 255 6.96 13.73 11.79
CA PRO A 255 7.99 13.18 10.89
C PRO A 255 8.99 12.29 11.62
N ALA A 256 9.37 12.61 12.86
CA ALA A 256 10.34 11.83 13.63
C ALA A 256 9.84 10.41 13.90
N ARG A 257 8.55 10.24 14.23
CA ARG A 257 7.92 8.92 14.41
C ARG A 257 7.90 8.10 13.11
N LEU A 258 7.71 8.77 11.95
CA LEU A 258 7.79 8.09 10.66
C LEU A 258 9.22 7.66 10.33
N MET A 259 10.21 8.52 10.62
CA MET A 259 11.62 8.16 10.44
C MET A 259 12.05 6.99 11.33
N GLU A 260 11.61 6.97 12.59
CA GLU A 260 11.84 5.84 13.49
C GLU A 260 11.24 4.54 12.90
N LEU A 261 9.99 4.59 12.44
CA LEU A 261 9.34 3.43 11.84
C LEU A 261 10.04 2.96 10.55
N TYR A 262 10.50 3.89 9.72
CA TYR A 262 11.30 3.61 8.54
C TYR A 262 12.61 2.89 8.90
N HIS A 263 13.36 3.39 9.89
CA HIS A 263 14.59 2.73 10.35
C HIS A 263 14.31 1.34 10.92
N ARG A 264 13.20 1.14 11.63
CA ARG A 264 12.76 -0.21 12.07
C ARG A 264 12.58 -1.14 10.87
N GLY A 265 11.95 -0.66 9.78
CA GLY A 265 11.81 -1.42 8.54
C GLY A 265 13.15 -1.86 7.95
N LYS A 266 14.13 -0.96 7.88
CA LYS A 266 15.49 -1.29 7.41
C LYS A 266 16.18 -2.33 8.30
N VAL A 267 16.07 -2.18 9.61
CA VAL A 267 16.67 -3.12 10.58
C VAL A 267 16.02 -4.50 10.49
N ASP A 268 14.68 -4.56 10.38
CA ASP A 268 13.98 -5.83 10.28
C ASP A 268 14.28 -6.51 8.93
N ALA A 269 14.41 -5.77 7.84
CA ALA A 269 14.86 -6.31 6.55
C ALA A 269 16.28 -6.88 6.64
N ALA A 270 17.21 -6.14 7.25
CA ALA A 270 18.61 -6.60 7.43
C ALA A 270 18.69 -7.89 8.23
N LYS A 271 17.94 -7.99 9.34
CA LYS A 271 17.91 -9.20 10.19
C LYS A 271 17.36 -10.43 9.48
N ASN A 272 16.45 -10.24 8.52
CA ASN A 272 15.81 -11.32 7.79
C ASN A 272 16.46 -11.62 6.44
N PHE A 273 17.49 -10.87 6.05
CA PHE A 273 18.00 -10.87 4.68
C PHE A 273 18.55 -12.24 4.23
N GLU A 274 19.39 -12.87 5.03
CA GLU A 274 19.97 -14.18 4.69
C GLU A 274 18.87 -15.25 4.51
N ASN A 275 17.92 -15.31 5.46
CA ASN A 275 16.80 -16.24 5.39
C ASN A 275 15.87 -15.94 4.18
N LEU A 276 15.68 -14.66 3.84
CA LEU A 276 14.95 -14.28 2.64
C LEU A 276 15.65 -14.74 1.37
N MET A 277 16.98 -14.57 1.28
CA MET A 277 17.74 -15.01 0.12
C MET A 277 17.77 -16.53 -0.03
N GLU A 278 17.77 -17.27 1.06
CA GLU A 278 17.61 -18.71 1.05
C GLU A 278 16.19 -19.12 0.59
N TYR A 279 15.16 -18.43 1.09
CA TYR A 279 13.78 -18.67 0.66
C TYR A 279 13.58 -18.40 -0.83
N LEU A 280 14.23 -17.40 -1.40
CA LEU A 280 14.07 -17.01 -2.82
C LEU A 280 14.82 -17.94 -3.82
N LYS A 281 15.76 -18.73 -3.34
CA LYS A 281 16.41 -19.79 -4.14
C LYS A 281 15.42 -20.93 -4.46
#